data_2f593ad5d19bbe014a70b999c1c32151
#
_entry.id   2f593ad5d19bbe014a70b999c1c32151
#
_cell.length_a   1.000
_cell.length_b   1.000
_cell.length_c   1.000
_cell.angle_alpha   90.00
_cell.angle_beta   90.00
_cell.angle_gamma   90.00
#
_symmetry.space_group_name_H-M   'P 1'
#
loop_
_entity.id
_entity.type
_entity.pdbx_description
1 polymer ?
#
loop_
_entity_poly.entity_id
_entity_poly.type
_entity_poly.pdbx_seq_one_letter_code
_entity_poly.pdbx_strand_id
1 'polypeptide(L)'
;PVSKTLRVYRNLTVKIITSSESGANELSVVRERENQTFTQLYSELFINSPAYAPIADEGELLVIVPQEYTDVIAPYVSWKTERGMKTTVVSTAEIGGDSESIRNYIADFYAANPNLSFVQLVGDHEQLPTHTYGITGADEQLWSDSYYGQLAGDDFFPEVLVGRFSGSVSHVKTMIDRTLEYETDPMQGEWMLGAVGIGSNEGYGY
;
A
#
# COMPACT_ATOMS: atom_id res chain seq x y z
N PRO A 1 -15.18 -0.75 -26.05
CA PRO A 1 -14.49 -0.51 -27.33
C PRO A 1 -15.51 -0.33 -28.47
N VAL A 2 -15.42 0.80 -29.15
CA VAL A 2 -16.37 1.20 -30.22
C VAL A 2 -16.22 0.29 -31.43
N SER A 3 -15.06 -0.31 -31.63
CA SER A 3 -14.81 -1.31 -32.68
C SER A 3 -14.47 -2.64 -32.03
N LYS A 4 -15.22 -3.68 -32.27
CA LYS A 4 -14.94 -5.07 -31.82
C LYS A 4 -13.66 -5.66 -32.45
N THR A 5 -12.63 -4.83 -32.69
CA THR A 5 -11.39 -5.19 -33.39
C THR A 5 -10.25 -5.22 -32.40
N LEU A 6 -9.62 -6.40 -32.25
CA LEU A 6 -8.37 -6.56 -31.51
C LEU A 6 -7.20 -6.17 -32.44
N ARG A 7 -6.40 -5.20 -32.00
CA ARG A 7 -5.13 -4.88 -32.68
C ARG A 7 -4.00 -5.64 -31.99
N VAL A 8 -3.30 -6.45 -32.76
CA VAL A 8 -2.12 -7.17 -32.29
C VAL A 8 -0.90 -6.59 -32.99
N TYR A 9 0.04 -6.05 -32.20
CA TYR A 9 1.32 -5.54 -32.69
C TYR A 9 2.34 -6.66 -32.61
N ARG A 10 2.96 -7.04 -33.73
CA ARG A 10 4.02 -8.06 -33.78
C ARG A 10 5.40 -7.49 -33.40
N ASN A 11 5.60 -6.21 -33.69
CA ASN A 11 6.83 -5.50 -33.37
C ASN A 11 6.47 -4.13 -32.82
N LEU A 12 7.11 -3.74 -31.74
CA LEU A 12 7.01 -2.42 -31.14
C LEU A 12 8.43 -1.85 -31.00
N THR A 13 8.68 -0.68 -31.57
CA THR A 13 9.94 0.04 -31.34
C THR A 13 9.65 1.23 -30.45
N VAL A 14 10.30 1.26 -29.29
CA VAL A 14 10.18 2.34 -28.32
C VAL A 14 11.49 3.14 -28.33
N LYS A 15 11.40 4.45 -28.51
CA LYS A 15 12.52 5.38 -28.36
C LYS A 15 12.37 6.12 -27.05
N ILE A 16 13.34 5.94 -26.15
CA ILE A 16 13.41 6.67 -24.88
C ILE A 16 14.28 7.91 -25.13
N ILE A 17 13.73 9.07 -24.76
CA ILE A 17 14.43 10.35 -24.84
C ILE A 17 14.51 10.93 -23.43
N THR A 18 15.71 11.15 -22.93
CA THR A 18 15.92 11.84 -21.65
C THR A 18 15.79 13.35 -21.85
N SER A 19 15.14 14.00 -20.92
CA SER A 19 15.02 15.46 -20.84
C SER A 19 15.58 15.95 -19.52
N SER A 20 16.02 17.20 -19.48
CA SER A 20 16.38 17.91 -18.25
C SER A 20 15.19 18.63 -17.62
N GLU A 21 14.01 18.54 -18.22
CA GLU A 21 12.79 19.11 -17.67
C GLU A 21 12.23 18.18 -16.59
N SER A 22 11.63 18.74 -15.54
CA SER A 22 10.96 17.98 -14.51
C SER A 22 9.81 17.18 -15.12
N GLY A 23 9.70 15.91 -14.71
CA GLY A 23 8.62 15.03 -15.14
C GLY A 23 7.27 15.41 -14.51
N ALA A 24 6.18 14.98 -15.15
CA ALA A 24 4.89 14.99 -14.47
C ALA A 24 4.94 13.97 -13.32
N ASN A 25 4.41 14.33 -12.15
CA ASN A 25 4.40 13.48 -10.95
C ASN A 25 5.81 13.03 -10.49
N GLU A 26 6.79 13.90 -10.63
CA GLU A 26 8.13 13.60 -10.15
C GLU A 26 8.12 13.45 -8.62
N LEU A 27 8.70 12.36 -8.11
CA LEU A 27 8.77 12.08 -6.69
C LEU A 27 9.64 13.15 -6.00
N SER A 28 9.04 13.93 -5.10
CA SER A 28 9.72 15.00 -4.34
C SER A 28 10.48 14.47 -3.12
N VAL A 29 10.12 13.30 -2.64
CA VAL A 29 10.74 12.65 -1.47
C VAL A 29 11.67 11.56 -1.97
N VAL A 30 12.97 11.69 -1.69
CA VAL A 30 13.98 10.69 -2.05
C VAL A 30 14.24 9.83 -0.82
N ARG A 31 14.08 8.52 -0.94
CA ARG A 31 14.45 7.58 0.12
C ARG A 31 15.95 7.60 0.34
N GLU A 32 16.37 7.71 1.59
CA GLU A 32 17.80 7.65 1.95
C GLU A 32 18.37 6.24 1.77
N ARG A 33 17.51 5.23 1.89
CA ARG A 33 17.84 3.82 1.69
C ARG A 33 16.79 3.16 0.83
N GLU A 34 17.24 2.30 -0.07
CA GLU A 34 16.34 1.43 -0.80
C GLU A 34 15.92 0.26 0.09
N ASN A 35 14.63 -0.04 0.14
CA ASN A 35 14.17 -1.24 0.82
C ASN A 35 13.93 -2.37 -0.19
N GLN A 36 14.03 -3.60 0.31
CA GLN A 36 13.96 -4.80 -0.52
C GLN A 36 12.66 -4.90 -1.32
N THR A 37 11.52 -4.53 -0.75
CA THR A 37 10.22 -4.62 -1.40
C THR A 37 10.14 -3.72 -2.63
N PHE A 38 10.52 -2.44 -2.47
CA PHE A 38 10.48 -1.50 -3.60
C PHE A 38 11.58 -1.77 -4.62
N THR A 39 12.77 -2.21 -4.19
CA THR A 39 13.84 -2.61 -5.11
C THR A 39 13.39 -3.73 -6.03
N GLN A 40 12.70 -4.74 -5.51
CA GLN A 40 12.15 -5.82 -6.32
C GLN A 40 11.12 -5.30 -7.32
N LEU A 41 10.17 -4.48 -6.87
CA LEU A 41 9.18 -3.87 -7.75
C LEU A 41 9.83 -3.02 -8.85
N TYR A 42 10.82 -2.21 -8.50
CA TYR A 42 11.52 -1.38 -9.48
C TYR A 42 12.29 -2.20 -10.49
N SER A 43 12.90 -3.31 -10.07
CA SER A 43 13.61 -4.21 -11.00
C SER A 43 12.70 -4.86 -12.05
N GLU A 44 11.42 -5.04 -11.70
CA GLU A 44 10.41 -5.65 -12.58
C GLU A 44 9.69 -4.61 -13.46
N LEU A 45 9.49 -3.40 -12.96
CA LEU A 45 8.64 -2.39 -13.60
C LEU A 45 9.43 -1.34 -14.39
N PHE A 46 10.67 -1.04 -13.99
CA PHE A 46 11.45 0.04 -14.59
C PHE A 46 12.66 -0.50 -15.35
N ILE A 47 12.76 -0.16 -16.64
CA ILE A 47 13.87 -0.56 -17.50
C ILE A 47 15.23 0.05 -17.13
N ASN A 48 15.24 1.10 -16.32
CA ASN A 48 16.42 1.80 -15.82
C ASN A 48 16.71 1.51 -14.35
N SER A 49 16.10 0.49 -13.78
CA SER A 49 16.43 0.05 -12.43
C SER A 49 17.92 -0.30 -12.33
N PRO A 50 18.64 0.19 -11.32
CA PRO A 50 20.06 -0.08 -11.19
C PRO A 50 20.32 -1.59 -10.98
N ALA A 51 21.33 -2.10 -11.65
CA ALA A 51 21.74 -3.51 -11.57
C ALA A 51 22.72 -3.75 -10.40
N TYR A 52 22.43 -3.22 -9.21
CA TYR A 52 23.20 -3.49 -7.99
C TYR A 52 22.28 -4.04 -6.89
N ALA A 53 22.83 -4.84 -5.99
CA ALA A 53 22.12 -5.35 -4.85
C ALA A 53 22.24 -4.33 -3.70
N PRO A 54 21.18 -3.57 -3.36
CA PRO A 54 21.20 -2.67 -2.22
C PRO A 54 21.30 -3.46 -0.92
N ILE A 55 21.69 -2.78 0.15
CA ILE A 55 21.58 -3.34 1.51
C ILE A 55 20.10 -3.56 1.77
N ALA A 56 19.73 -4.79 2.12
CA ALA A 56 18.35 -5.13 2.43
C ALA A 56 17.88 -4.35 3.67
N ASP A 57 16.90 -3.46 3.46
CA ASP A 57 16.16 -2.78 4.50
C ASP A 57 14.69 -3.15 4.31
N GLU A 58 14.02 -3.59 5.38
CA GLU A 58 12.61 -3.97 5.31
C GLU A 58 11.68 -2.76 5.16
N GLY A 59 12.20 -1.54 5.33
CA GLY A 59 11.42 -0.30 5.36
C GLY A 59 10.80 -0.04 6.73
N GLU A 60 9.97 1.01 6.82
CA GLU A 60 9.27 1.39 8.05
C GLU A 60 7.77 1.13 7.93
N LEU A 61 7.15 0.80 9.05
CA LEU A 61 5.73 0.55 9.19
C LEU A 61 5.08 1.63 10.07
N LEU A 62 4.03 2.27 9.55
CA LEU A 62 3.15 3.13 10.32
C LEU A 62 1.83 2.39 10.57
N VAL A 63 1.45 2.26 11.84
CA VAL A 63 0.18 1.65 12.26
C VAL A 63 -0.76 2.75 12.73
N ILE A 64 -1.93 2.87 12.10
CA ILE A 64 -2.98 3.81 12.48
C ILE A 64 -4.10 3.04 13.16
N VAL A 65 -4.36 3.39 14.41
CA VAL A 65 -5.22 2.58 15.27
C VAL A 65 -6.18 3.44 16.09
N PRO A 66 -7.51 3.16 16.06
CA PRO A 66 -8.45 3.71 17.04
C PRO A 66 -8.16 3.15 18.44
N GLN A 67 -8.48 3.92 19.47
CA GLN A 67 -8.16 3.61 20.86
C GLN A 67 -8.59 2.20 21.30
N GLU A 68 -9.73 1.73 20.84
CA GLU A 68 -10.30 0.42 21.21
C GLU A 68 -9.51 -0.78 20.66
N TYR A 69 -8.64 -0.59 19.68
CA TYR A 69 -7.81 -1.66 19.09
C TYR A 69 -6.36 -1.65 19.57
N THR A 70 -6.00 -0.71 20.45
CA THR A 70 -4.60 -0.53 20.90
C THR A 70 -4.02 -1.80 21.53
N ASP A 71 -4.80 -2.48 22.38
CA ASP A 71 -4.33 -3.68 23.06
C ASP A 71 -4.22 -4.88 22.09
N VAL A 72 -5.15 -5.01 21.15
CA VAL A 72 -5.20 -6.15 20.25
C VAL A 72 -4.09 -6.09 19.20
N ILE A 73 -3.63 -4.89 18.79
CA ILE A 73 -2.55 -4.72 17.79
C ILE A 73 -1.16 -4.94 18.38
N ALA A 74 -0.98 -4.86 19.70
CA ALA A 74 0.32 -4.90 20.36
C ALA A 74 1.18 -6.13 19.98
N PRO A 75 0.66 -7.37 19.89
CA PRO A 75 1.47 -8.52 19.45
C PRO A 75 2.02 -8.38 18.03
N TYR A 76 1.25 -7.80 17.12
CA TYR A 76 1.69 -7.54 15.75
C TYR A 76 2.83 -6.51 15.71
N VAL A 77 2.68 -5.42 16.45
CA VAL A 77 3.70 -4.36 16.56
C VAL A 77 5.00 -4.92 17.16
N SER A 78 4.88 -5.73 18.23
CA SER A 78 6.04 -6.40 18.86
C SER A 78 6.78 -7.26 17.85
N TRP A 79 6.06 -8.13 17.16
CA TRP A 79 6.63 -9.02 16.16
C TRP A 79 7.35 -8.26 15.02
N LYS A 80 6.73 -7.21 14.47
CA LYS A 80 7.35 -6.40 13.41
C LYS A 80 8.62 -5.73 13.91
N THR A 81 8.61 -5.22 15.13
CA THR A 81 9.80 -4.61 15.77
C THR A 81 10.90 -5.63 16.03
N GLU A 82 10.56 -6.82 16.53
CA GLU A 82 11.51 -7.91 16.76
C GLU A 82 12.20 -8.39 15.48
N ARG A 83 11.48 -8.32 14.34
CA ARG A 83 12.06 -8.61 13.02
C ARG A 83 12.98 -7.50 12.50
N GLY A 84 13.08 -6.38 13.17
CA GLY A 84 13.92 -5.24 12.78
C GLY A 84 13.20 -4.18 11.95
N MET A 85 11.89 -4.32 11.71
CA MET A 85 11.11 -3.30 11.04
C MET A 85 10.77 -2.17 12.02
N LYS A 86 11.27 -0.96 11.76
CA LYS A 86 10.90 0.21 12.55
C LYS A 86 9.40 0.45 12.45
N THR A 87 8.70 0.33 13.56
CA THR A 87 7.25 0.40 13.63
C THR A 87 6.81 1.57 14.50
N THR A 88 6.02 2.47 13.96
CA THR A 88 5.40 3.59 14.68
C THR A 88 3.90 3.37 14.77
N VAL A 89 3.33 3.56 15.95
CA VAL A 89 1.89 3.45 16.20
C VAL A 89 1.34 4.83 16.53
N VAL A 90 0.24 5.22 15.92
CA VAL A 90 -0.45 6.47 16.18
C VAL A 90 -1.95 6.23 16.32
N SER A 91 -2.56 6.92 17.29
CA SER A 91 -4.00 6.85 17.51
C SER A 91 -4.75 7.83 16.60
N THR A 92 -5.91 7.41 16.08
CA THR A 92 -6.83 8.32 15.37
C THR A 92 -7.29 9.49 16.26
N ALA A 93 -7.26 9.33 17.58
CA ALA A 93 -7.56 10.40 18.52
C ALA A 93 -6.52 11.54 18.50
N GLU A 94 -5.29 11.25 18.06
CA GLU A 94 -4.19 12.23 17.99
C GLU A 94 -4.16 12.98 16.66
N ILE A 95 -4.61 12.32 15.57
CA ILE A 95 -4.42 12.81 14.19
C ILE A 95 -5.73 13.23 13.51
N GLY A 96 -6.87 12.97 14.13
CA GLY A 96 -8.20 13.09 13.53
C GLY A 96 -8.71 11.76 12.98
N GLY A 97 -10.05 11.61 12.98
CA GLY A 97 -10.72 10.37 12.61
C GLY A 97 -11.32 10.36 11.20
N ASP A 98 -11.17 11.43 10.42
CA ASP A 98 -11.64 11.49 9.04
C ASP A 98 -10.56 11.11 8.05
N SER A 99 -10.96 10.71 6.84
CA SER A 99 -10.03 10.20 5.84
C SER A 99 -8.99 11.22 5.38
N GLU A 100 -9.35 12.50 5.34
CA GLU A 100 -8.43 13.57 4.91
C GLU A 100 -7.36 13.82 5.97
N SER A 101 -7.75 13.93 7.24
CA SER A 101 -6.83 14.11 8.37
C SER A 101 -5.84 12.94 8.46
N ILE A 102 -6.32 11.71 8.31
CA ILE A 102 -5.47 10.51 8.33
C ILE A 102 -4.47 10.53 7.16
N ARG A 103 -4.93 10.81 5.93
CA ARG A 103 -4.04 10.88 4.76
C ARG A 103 -3.00 11.99 4.90
N ASN A 104 -3.40 13.16 5.38
CA ASN A 104 -2.48 14.28 5.58
C ASN A 104 -1.40 13.91 6.60
N TYR A 105 -1.77 13.25 7.70
CA TYR A 105 -0.79 12.75 8.66
C TYR A 105 0.18 11.74 8.04
N ILE A 106 -0.30 10.80 7.22
CA ILE A 106 0.55 9.83 6.52
C ILE A 106 1.53 10.55 5.58
N ALA A 107 1.06 11.56 4.85
CA ALA A 107 1.90 12.34 3.94
C ALA A 107 2.99 13.13 4.68
N ASP A 108 2.65 13.78 5.78
CA ASP A 108 3.61 14.50 6.62
C ASP A 108 4.62 13.54 7.26
N PHE A 109 4.14 12.38 7.72
CA PHE A 109 5.00 11.34 8.28
C PHE A 109 5.96 10.77 7.21
N TYR A 110 5.47 10.51 5.99
CA TYR A 110 6.29 10.06 4.87
C TYR A 110 7.36 11.10 4.50
N ALA A 111 6.99 12.38 4.44
CA ALA A 111 7.95 13.46 4.15
C ALA A 111 9.08 13.56 5.19
N ALA A 112 8.76 13.28 6.47
CA ALA A 112 9.73 13.27 7.56
C ALA A 112 10.50 11.94 7.69
N ASN A 113 9.94 10.84 7.19
CA ASN A 113 10.50 9.49 7.26
C ASN A 113 10.49 8.83 5.87
N PRO A 114 11.46 9.14 5.00
CA PRO A 114 11.48 8.66 3.61
C PRO A 114 11.54 7.14 3.46
N ASN A 115 11.89 6.40 4.52
CA ASN A 115 11.89 4.94 4.53
C ASN A 115 10.52 4.33 4.84
N LEU A 116 9.49 5.14 5.13
CA LEU A 116 8.12 4.64 5.28
C LEU A 116 7.72 3.86 4.02
N SER A 117 7.34 2.61 4.20
CA SER A 117 7.01 1.71 3.10
C SER A 117 5.63 1.09 3.25
N PHE A 118 5.17 0.98 4.49
CA PHE A 118 3.94 0.29 4.83
C PHE A 118 3.09 1.12 5.78
N VAL A 119 1.79 1.13 5.52
CA VAL A 119 0.77 1.68 6.41
C VAL A 119 -0.21 0.58 6.74
N GLN A 120 -0.39 0.28 8.02
CA GLN A 120 -1.39 -0.65 8.51
C GLN A 120 -2.52 0.10 9.17
N LEU A 121 -3.69 0.05 8.57
CA LEU A 121 -4.93 0.57 9.13
C LEU A 121 -5.57 -0.51 10.00
N VAL A 122 -6.16 -0.12 11.13
CA VAL A 122 -6.81 -1.05 12.06
C VAL A 122 -8.24 -0.59 12.34
N GLY A 123 -9.19 -1.49 12.21
CA GLY A 123 -10.62 -1.21 12.36
C GLY A 123 -11.38 -1.21 11.03
N ASP A 124 -12.70 -1.22 11.12
CA ASP A 124 -13.61 -1.14 9.98
C ASP A 124 -13.81 0.32 9.54
N HIS A 125 -14.54 0.52 8.44
CA HIS A 125 -14.81 1.86 7.91
C HIS A 125 -15.54 2.78 8.91
N GLU A 126 -16.27 2.21 9.87
CA GLU A 126 -16.94 2.97 10.92
C GLU A 126 -15.98 3.59 11.95
N GLN A 127 -14.85 2.93 12.22
CA GLN A 127 -13.84 3.37 13.17
C GLN A 127 -12.68 4.11 12.49
N LEU A 128 -12.37 3.71 11.27
CA LEU A 128 -11.34 4.31 10.44
C LEU A 128 -11.88 4.39 9.00
N PRO A 129 -12.36 5.57 8.57
CA PRO A 129 -13.06 5.71 7.30
C PRO A 129 -12.25 5.21 6.11
N THR A 130 -12.94 4.58 5.16
CA THR A 130 -12.40 4.30 3.83
C THR A 130 -12.76 5.48 2.92
N HIS A 131 -11.83 5.92 2.09
CA HIS A 131 -12.10 7.00 1.14
C HIS A 131 -13.07 6.56 0.04
N THR A 132 -13.96 7.47 -0.36
CA THR A 132 -14.93 7.22 -1.42
C THR A 132 -14.62 8.06 -2.64
N TYR A 133 -14.46 7.39 -3.79
CA TYR A 133 -14.35 8.03 -5.09
C TYR A 133 -15.73 8.07 -5.75
N GLY A 134 -16.13 9.24 -6.26
CA GLY A 134 -17.30 9.35 -7.10
C GLY A 134 -17.05 8.74 -8.48
N ILE A 135 -17.95 7.88 -8.94
CA ILE A 135 -17.91 7.36 -10.31
C ILE A 135 -18.76 8.27 -11.19
N THR A 136 -18.14 8.91 -12.19
CA THR A 136 -18.85 9.79 -13.12
C THR A 136 -19.90 9.00 -13.90
N GLY A 137 -21.18 9.34 -13.70
CA GLY A 137 -22.31 8.75 -14.41
C GLY A 137 -22.97 7.53 -13.76
N ALA A 138 -22.56 7.17 -12.53
CA ALA A 138 -23.23 6.18 -11.71
C ALA A 138 -23.57 6.77 -10.33
N ASP A 139 -24.67 6.30 -9.73
CA ASP A 139 -25.03 6.61 -8.34
C ASP A 139 -24.17 5.81 -7.32
N GLU A 140 -23.19 5.06 -7.83
CA GLU A 140 -22.33 4.19 -7.04
C GLU A 140 -21.05 4.90 -6.62
N GLN A 141 -20.59 4.61 -5.40
CA GLN A 141 -19.35 5.09 -4.85
C GLN A 141 -18.35 3.94 -4.81
N LEU A 142 -17.13 4.17 -5.29
CA LEU A 142 -16.03 3.24 -5.12
C LEU A 142 -15.33 3.52 -3.80
N TRP A 143 -15.26 2.53 -2.94
CA TRP A 143 -14.58 2.59 -1.65
C TRP A 143 -13.17 2.00 -1.78
N SER A 144 -12.15 2.75 -1.39
CA SER A 144 -10.78 2.28 -1.51
C SER A 144 -9.86 2.86 -0.45
N ASP A 145 -9.03 2.00 0.13
CA ASP A 145 -7.94 2.40 1.02
C ASP A 145 -6.67 2.83 0.25
N SER A 146 -6.62 2.64 -1.07
CA SER A 146 -5.49 3.10 -1.90
C SER A 146 -5.22 4.61 -1.76
N TYR A 147 -6.24 5.38 -1.44
CA TYR A 147 -6.17 6.81 -1.13
C TYR A 147 -5.11 7.16 -0.10
N TYR A 148 -4.94 6.32 0.90
CA TYR A 148 -3.97 6.52 1.98
C TYR A 148 -2.52 6.27 1.56
N GLY A 149 -2.33 5.61 0.43
CA GLY A 149 -1.00 5.37 -0.14
C GLY A 149 -0.59 6.36 -1.22
N GLN A 150 -1.53 7.10 -1.79
CA GLN A 150 -1.33 8.07 -2.86
C GLN A 150 -0.94 9.43 -2.25
N LEU A 151 0.33 9.65 -1.99
CA LEU A 151 0.82 10.76 -1.18
C LEU A 151 1.42 11.90 -2.02
N ALA A 152 1.95 11.61 -3.20
CA ALA A 152 2.60 12.54 -4.10
C ALA A 152 1.96 12.54 -5.50
N GLY A 153 2.01 13.70 -6.17
CA GLY A 153 1.44 13.82 -7.53
C GLY A 153 -0.08 13.86 -7.56
N ASP A 154 -0.62 13.66 -8.77
CA ASP A 154 -2.06 13.57 -9.06
C ASP A 154 -2.30 12.29 -9.89
N ASP A 155 -1.83 11.18 -9.39
CA ASP A 155 -1.94 9.88 -10.04
C ASP A 155 -2.40 8.79 -9.05
N PHE A 156 -2.53 7.56 -9.54
CA PHE A 156 -2.98 6.41 -8.74
C PHE A 156 -1.84 5.49 -8.28
N PHE A 157 -0.58 5.90 -8.44
CA PHE A 157 0.55 5.12 -7.97
C PHE A 157 0.82 5.42 -6.50
N PRO A 158 0.84 4.40 -5.63
CA PRO A 158 1.06 4.61 -4.21
C PRO A 158 2.57 4.75 -3.89
N GLU A 159 2.91 5.70 -3.03
CA GLU A 159 4.25 5.83 -2.44
C GLU A 159 4.49 4.86 -1.29
N VAL A 160 3.41 4.39 -0.66
CA VAL A 160 3.47 3.40 0.42
C VAL A 160 2.40 2.33 0.22
N LEU A 161 2.69 1.11 0.66
CA LEU A 161 1.75 0.00 0.59
C LEU A 161 0.80 0.04 1.79
N VAL A 162 -0.49 -0.04 1.53
CA VAL A 162 -1.54 0.07 2.54
C VAL A 162 -2.21 -1.28 2.74
N GLY A 163 -2.34 -1.69 4.00
CA GLY A 163 -3.12 -2.86 4.42
C GLY A 163 -4.11 -2.49 5.52
N ARG A 164 -5.16 -3.31 5.69
CA ARG A 164 -6.16 -3.13 6.74
C ARG A 164 -6.44 -4.43 7.47
N PHE A 165 -6.45 -4.34 8.81
CA PHE A 165 -7.13 -5.31 9.67
C PHE A 165 -8.53 -4.78 9.97
N SER A 166 -9.56 -5.37 9.38
CA SER A 166 -10.93 -4.86 9.39
C SER A 166 -11.86 -5.65 10.32
N GLY A 167 -12.90 -5.00 10.78
CA GLY A 167 -13.95 -5.58 11.61
C GLY A 167 -13.80 -5.33 13.10
N SER A 168 -14.58 -6.05 13.91
CA SER A 168 -14.55 -5.92 15.37
C SER A 168 -13.19 -6.29 15.97
N VAL A 169 -12.94 -5.93 17.22
CA VAL A 169 -11.72 -6.29 17.97
C VAL A 169 -11.42 -7.79 17.89
N SER A 170 -12.45 -8.65 17.95
CA SER A 170 -12.27 -10.10 17.83
C SER A 170 -11.89 -10.55 16.42
N HIS A 171 -12.40 -9.89 15.38
CA HIS A 171 -12.01 -10.16 13.99
C HIS A 171 -10.57 -9.73 13.76
N VAL A 172 -10.20 -8.53 14.19
CA VAL A 172 -8.83 -8.02 14.12
C VAL A 172 -7.86 -8.95 14.84
N LYS A 173 -8.22 -9.43 16.05
CA LYS A 173 -7.41 -10.43 16.76
C LYS A 173 -7.17 -11.68 15.92
N THR A 174 -8.22 -12.21 15.29
CA THR A 174 -8.10 -13.40 14.43
C THR A 174 -7.19 -13.14 13.23
N MET A 175 -7.27 -11.96 12.61
CA MET A 175 -6.39 -11.61 11.49
C MET A 175 -4.93 -11.50 11.94
N ILE A 176 -4.69 -10.88 13.09
CA ILE A 176 -3.35 -10.80 13.69
C ILE A 176 -2.79 -12.17 14.01
N ASP A 177 -3.55 -13.02 14.70
CA ASP A 177 -3.12 -14.38 15.06
C ASP A 177 -2.71 -15.18 13.81
N ARG A 178 -3.50 -15.11 12.74
CA ARG A 178 -3.19 -15.77 11.46
C ARG A 178 -1.97 -15.18 10.76
N THR A 179 -1.82 -13.85 10.80
CA THR A 179 -0.64 -13.19 10.23
C THR A 179 0.62 -13.61 10.95
N LEU A 180 0.59 -13.63 12.29
CA LEU A 180 1.72 -14.07 13.10
C LEU A 180 2.05 -15.54 12.87
N GLU A 181 1.04 -16.43 12.84
CA GLU A 181 1.23 -17.84 12.51
C GLU A 181 1.90 -18.01 11.13
N TYR A 182 1.39 -17.31 10.10
CA TYR A 182 1.95 -17.37 8.76
C TYR A 182 3.40 -16.85 8.70
N GLU A 183 3.72 -15.79 9.42
CA GLU A 183 5.06 -15.18 9.38
C GLU A 183 6.07 -15.90 10.27
N THR A 184 5.63 -16.63 11.30
CA THR A 184 6.54 -17.33 12.25
C THR A 184 6.74 -18.79 11.91
N ASP A 185 5.65 -19.51 11.63
CA ASP A 185 5.65 -20.95 11.37
C ASP A 185 4.57 -21.33 10.34
N PRO A 186 4.71 -20.90 9.09
CA PRO A 186 3.68 -21.17 8.06
C PRO A 186 3.57 -22.67 7.78
N MET A 187 2.35 -23.18 7.74
CA MET A 187 2.08 -24.54 7.28
C MET A 187 2.64 -24.70 5.87
N GLN A 188 3.63 -25.56 5.70
CA GLN A 188 4.24 -25.83 4.41
C GLN A 188 3.30 -26.62 3.50
N GLY A 189 3.30 -26.31 2.21
CA GLY A 189 2.47 -27.02 1.25
C GLY A 189 2.50 -26.41 -0.15
N GLU A 190 1.95 -27.14 -1.12
CA GLU A 190 1.87 -26.71 -2.52
C GLU A 190 1.01 -25.43 -2.71
N TRP A 191 0.12 -25.12 -1.77
CA TRP A 191 -0.69 -23.90 -1.79
C TRP A 191 0.15 -22.62 -1.79
N MET A 192 1.38 -22.66 -1.27
CA MET A 192 2.31 -21.53 -1.27
C MET A 192 2.83 -21.20 -2.67
N LEU A 193 2.70 -22.12 -3.62
CA LEU A 193 3.17 -21.96 -4.99
C LEU A 193 2.06 -21.51 -5.94
N GLY A 194 0.82 -21.41 -5.45
CA GLY A 194 -0.35 -21.07 -6.23
C GLY A 194 -0.90 -19.69 -5.91
N ALA A 195 -1.40 -19.01 -6.93
CA ALA A 195 -2.18 -17.80 -6.79
C ALA A 195 -3.47 -17.91 -7.59
N VAL A 196 -4.56 -17.30 -7.08
CA VAL A 196 -5.85 -17.24 -7.75
C VAL A 196 -6.20 -15.78 -7.98
N GLY A 197 -6.33 -15.40 -9.25
CA GLY A 197 -6.89 -14.12 -9.66
C GLY A 197 -8.39 -14.22 -9.87
N ILE A 198 -9.16 -13.32 -9.27
CA ILE A 198 -10.61 -13.21 -9.47
C ILE A 198 -10.88 -11.83 -10.07
N GLY A 199 -11.52 -11.82 -11.23
CA GLY A 199 -11.95 -10.60 -11.92
C GLY A 199 -13.42 -10.67 -12.28
N SER A 200 -14.06 -9.52 -12.36
CA SER A 200 -15.45 -9.38 -12.82
C SER A 200 -15.48 -8.60 -14.12
N ASN A 201 -16.46 -8.89 -14.99
CA ASN A 201 -16.80 -8.07 -16.15
C ASN A 201 -18.20 -7.44 -16.01
N GLU A 202 -18.68 -7.30 -14.79
CA GLU A 202 -19.99 -6.76 -14.45
C GLU A 202 -20.00 -5.23 -14.52
N GLY A 203 -19.91 -4.65 -15.68
CA GLY A 203 -20.09 -3.21 -15.84
C GLY A 203 -19.07 -2.51 -16.71
N TYR A 204 -19.34 -1.21 -16.97
CA TYR A 204 -18.46 -0.32 -17.69
C TYR A 204 -17.39 0.23 -16.73
N GLY A 205 -16.13 -0.10 -16.95
CA GLY A 205 -15.02 0.51 -16.23
C GLY A 205 -14.19 -0.42 -15.34
N TYR A 206 -14.33 -1.73 -15.54
CA TYR A 206 -13.45 -2.74 -14.97
C TYR A 206 -12.48 -3.27 -16.02
#